data_6ff6cc53ed86d459fed67d7ffac7bb28
#
_entry.id   6ff6cc53ed86d459fed67d7ffac7bb28
#
_cell.length_a   1.000
_cell.length_b   1.000
_cell.length_c   1.000
_cell.angle_alpha   90.00
_cell.angle_beta   90.00
_cell.angle_gamma   90.00
#
_symmetry.space_group_name_H-M   'P 1'
#
loop_
_entity.id
_entity.type
_entity.pdbx_description
1 polymer ?
#
loop_
_entity_poly.entity_id
_entity_poly.type
_entity_poly.pdbx_seq_one_letter_code
_entity_poly.pdbx_strand_id
1 'polypeptide(L)'
;EGVVIGGGLTLLKVSTLLNQLSMKGPAVAAQEVLVAALQAPVHQLGVNAGVNPEGLIEQMLKQVGDMGFNAKTRQFTDLREAGVLDAASVMKSSLRAAVSIATMVILTEVLVADL
;
A
#
# COMPACT_ATOMS: atom_id res chain seq x y z
N GLU A 1 -17.78 -9.61 3.83
CA GLU A 1 -17.07 -8.95 2.73
C GLU A 1 -15.99 -9.82 2.07
N GLY A 2 -15.66 -10.95 2.69
CA GLY A 2 -14.72 -11.89 2.13
C GLY A 2 -13.26 -11.54 2.36
N VAL A 3 -12.41 -12.03 1.46
CA VAL A 3 -10.96 -11.89 1.55
C VAL A 3 -10.40 -11.18 0.33
N VAL A 4 -9.22 -10.60 0.51
CA VAL A 4 -8.42 -10.02 -0.56
C VAL A 4 -7.02 -10.63 -0.53
N ILE A 5 -6.27 -10.48 -1.60
CA ILE A 5 -4.89 -10.97 -1.64
C ILE A 5 -4.04 -10.17 -0.65
N GLY A 6 -3.30 -10.89 0.18
CA GLY A 6 -2.39 -10.29 1.15
C GLY A 6 -1.00 -9.99 0.59
N GLY A 7 0.00 -9.97 1.47
CA GLY A 7 1.37 -9.68 1.08
C GLY A 7 1.59 -8.27 0.55
N GLY A 8 0.68 -7.34 0.87
CA GLY A 8 0.74 -5.97 0.39
C GLY A 8 0.28 -5.79 -1.06
N LEU A 9 -0.07 -6.87 -1.75
CA LEU A 9 -0.39 -6.82 -3.18
C LEU A 9 -1.66 -6.01 -3.47
N THR A 10 -2.72 -6.20 -2.68
CA THR A 10 -3.98 -5.49 -2.90
C THR A 10 -3.80 -3.97 -2.74
N LEU A 11 -3.09 -3.54 -1.69
CA LEU A 11 -2.82 -2.12 -1.48
C LEU A 11 -1.92 -1.55 -2.58
N LEU A 12 -0.97 -2.35 -3.06
CA LEU A 12 -0.11 -1.93 -4.18
C LEU A 12 -0.91 -1.73 -5.46
N LYS A 13 -1.86 -2.61 -5.76
CA LYS A 13 -2.76 -2.46 -6.90
C LYS A 13 -3.65 -1.21 -6.76
N VAL A 14 -4.15 -0.94 -5.56
CA VAL A 14 -4.91 0.28 -5.29
C VAL A 14 -4.05 1.51 -5.52
N SER A 15 -2.77 1.49 -5.15
CA SER A 15 -1.86 2.60 -5.41
C SER A 15 -1.71 2.88 -6.91
N THR A 16 -1.68 1.83 -7.72
CA THR A 16 -1.63 1.96 -9.17
C THR A 16 -2.89 2.64 -9.73
N LEU A 17 -4.06 2.22 -9.25
CA LEU A 17 -5.33 2.83 -9.66
C LEU A 17 -5.40 4.30 -9.24
N LEU A 18 -4.97 4.61 -8.02
CA LEU A 18 -4.94 5.98 -7.52
C LEU A 18 -4.01 6.86 -8.37
N ASN A 19 -2.87 6.31 -8.76
CA ASN A 19 -1.87 7.03 -9.55
C ASN A 19 -2.34 7.33 -10.98
N GLN A 20 -3.35 6.62 -11.47
CA GLN A 20 -3.95 6.85 -12.78
C GLN A 20 -4.97 8.00 -12.77
N LEU A 21 -5.40 8.46 -11.60
CA LEU A 21 -6.35 9.57 -11.50
C LEU A 21 -5.67 10.90 -11.83
N SER A 22 -6.33 11.72 -12.63
CA SER A 22 -5.88 13.08 -12.94
C SER A 22 -6.24 14.02 -11.81
N MET A 23 -5.25 14.44 -11.05
CA MET A 23 -5.42 15.41 -9.95
C MET A 23 -4.86 16.77 -10.35
N LYS A 24 -5.38 17.82 -9.71
CA LYS A 24 -4.96 19.20 -9.95
C LYS A 24 -4.78 19.93 -8.63
N GLY A 25 -3.86 20.90 -8.60
CA GLY A 25 -3.62 21.74 -7.45
C GLY A 25 -3.12 20.95 -6.24
N PRO A 26 -3.58 21.30 -5.02
CA PRO A 26 -3.13 20.64 -3.79
C PRO A 26 -3.41 19.13 -3.75
N ALA A 27 -4.40 18.65 -4.51
CA ALA A 27 -4.73 17.23 -4.56
C ALA A 27 -3.58 16.38 -5.14
N VAL A 28 -2.69 16.97 -5.94
CA VAL A 28 -1.51 16.26 -6.47
C VAL A 28 -0.61 15.78 -5.33
N ALA A 29 -0.32 16.66 -4.39
CA ALA A 29 0.52 16.31 -3.23
C ALA A 29 -0.15 15.23 -2.37
N ALA A 30 -1.47 15.34 -2.14
CA ALA A 30 -2.22 14.35 -1.39
C ALA A 30 -2.19 12.98 -2.09
N GLN A 31 -2.33 12.96 -3.40
CA GLN A 31 -2.24 11.73 -4.19
C GLN A 31 -0.87 11.07 -4.03
N GLU A 32 0.22 11.84 -4.11
CA GLU A 32 1.57 11.31 -3.96
C GLU A 32 1.79 10.69 -2.58
N VAL A 33 1.31 11.36 -1.53
CA VAL A 33 1.41 10.85 -0.16
C VAL A 33 0.64 9.54 -0.01
N LEU A 34 -0.59 9.47 -0.54
CA LEU A 34 -1.41 8.26 -0.46
C LEU A 34 -0.81 7.10 -1.24
N VAL A 35 -0.28 7.36 -2.43
CA VAL A 35 0.39 6.33 -3.23
C VAL A 35 1.58 5.76 -2.46
N ALA A 36 2.41 6.61 -1.88
CA ALA A 36 3.55 6.16 -1.07
C ALA A 36 3.10 5.34 0.14
N ALA A 37 2.04 5.78 0.82
CA ALA A 37 1.50 5.07 1.98
C ALA A 37 0.96 3.69 1.61
N LEU A 38 0.31 3.54 0.46
CA LEU A 38 -0.21 2.26 -0.01
C LEU A 38 0.89 1.30 -0.43
N GLN A 39 2.07 1.80 -0.77
CA GLN A 39 3.24 0.99 -1.10
C GLN A 39 4.07 0.61 0.12
N ALA A 40 3.85 1.26 1.26
CA ALA A 40 4.63 1.06 2.47
C ALA A 40 4.63 -0.39 2.98
N PRO A 41 3.51 -1.15 2.97
CA PRO A 41 3.54 -2.54 3.40
C PRO A 41 4.48 -3.41 2.57
N VAL A 42 4.49 -3.26 1.26
CA VAL A 42 5.43 -4.00 0.39
C VAL A 42 6.86 -3.55 0.64
N HIS A 43 7.08 -2.26 0.81
CA HIS A 43 8.39 -1.72 1.15
C HIS A 43 8.94 -2.37 2.42
N GLN A 44 8.13 -2.41 3.49
CA GLN A 44 8.52 -3.01 4.76
C GLN A 44 8.76 -4.52 4.62
N LEU A 45 7.94 -5.19 3.82
CA LEU A 45 8.13 -6.60 3.53
C LEU A 45 9.50 -6.86 2.90
N GLY A 46 9.90 -6.01 1.97
CA GLY A 46 11.22 -6.07 1.36
C GLY A 46 12.35 -5.86 2.36
N VAL A 47 12.22 -4.85 3.20
CA VAL A 47 13.20 -4.58 4.27
C VAL A 47 13.34 -5.81 5.18
N ASN A 48 12.23 -6.37 5.63
CA ASN A 48 12.21 -7.51 6.52
C ASN A 48 12.82 -8.77 5.89
N ALA A 49 12.67 -8.92 4.58
CA ALA A 49 13.21 -10.07 3.84
C ALA A 49 14.66 -9.86 3.40
N GLY A 50 15.22 -8.68 3.63
CA GLY A 50 16.60 -8.37 3.23
C GLY A 50 16.79 -8.16 1.74
N VAL A 51 15.73 -7.79 1.03
CA VAL A 51 15.79 -7.45 -0.40
C VAL A 51 15.64 -5.95 -0.59
N ASN A 52 16.04 -5.43 -1.76
CA ASN A 52 15.88 -4.01 -2.07
C ASN A 52 14.39 -3.67 -2.18
N PRO A 53 13.84 -2.82 -1.30
CA PRO A 53 12.39 -2.57 -1.27
C PRO A 53 11.85 -1.91 -2.53
N GLU A 54 12.58 -0.94 -3.09
CA GLU A 54 12.16 -0.24 -4.31
C GLU A 54 12.15 -1.19 -5.50
N GLY A 55 13.18 -2.03 -5.60
CA GLY A 55 13.26 -3.06 -6.63
C GLY A 55 12.14 -4.08 -6.51
N LEU A 56 11.77 -4.45 -5.28
CA LEU A 56 10.67 -5.35 -5.03
C LEU A 56 9.34 -4.75 -5.52
N ILE A 57 9.08 -3.49 -5.17
CA ILE A 57 7.87 -2.79 -5.61
C ILE A 57 7.81 -2.74 -7.14
N GLU A 58 8.92 -2.38 -7.77
CA GLU A 58 9.00 -2.33 -9.23
C GLU A 58 8.69 -3.68 -9.87
N GLN A 59 9.26 -4.75 -9.33
CA GLN A 59 9.01 -6.09 -9.84
C GLN A 59 7.55 -6.51 -9.63
N MET A 60 6.97 -6.21 -8.47
CA MET A 60 5.57 -6.54 -8.21
C MET A 60 4.62 -5.78 -9.13
N LEU A 61 4.92 -4.54 -9.45
CA LEU A 61 4.09 -3.74 -10.37
C LEU A 61 4.10 -4.30 -11.81
N LYS A 62 5.11 -5.07 -12.18
CA LYS A 62 5.20 -5.71 -13.49
C LYS A 62 4.45 -7.05 -13.55
N GLN A 63 4.08 -7.62 -12.42
CA GLN A 63 3.36 -8.88 -12.38
C GLN A 63 1.87 -8.69 -12.70
N VAL A 64 1.23 -9.74 -13.21
CA VAL A 64 -0.19 -9.75 -13.50
C VAL A 64 -0.93 -10.69 -12.57
N GLY A 65 -2.23 -10.44 -12.39
CA GLY A 65 -3.08 -11.28 -11.55
C GLY A 65 -2.68 -11.23 -10.08
N ASP A 66 -2.64 -12.37 -9.45
CA ASP A 66 -2.37 -12.51 -8.02
C ASP A 66 -0.90 -12.85 -7.73
N MET A 67 -0.02 -12.67 -8.71
CA MET A 67 1.41 -12.88 -8.55
C MET A 67 2.03 -11.80 -7.67
N GLY A 68 2.71 -12.21 -6.62
CA GLY A 68 3.37 -11.30 -5.70
C GLY A 68 4.52 -11.99 -4.97
N PHE A 69 5.17 -11.25 -4.09
CA PHE A 69 6.32 -11.74 -3.35
C PHE A 69 5.85 -12.49 -2.10
N ASN A 70 6.20 -13.79 -2.03
CA ASN A 70 5.99 -14.59 -0.85
C ASN A 70 7.22 -14.48 0.06
N ALA A 71 7.08 -13.73 1.16
CA ALA A 71 8.20 -13.49 2.07
C ALA A 71 8.72 -14.76 2.74
N LYS A 72 7.86 -15.77 2.91
CA LYS A 72 8.22 -17.04 3.53
C LYS A 72 9.17 -17.85 2.64
N THR A 73 8.87 -17.92 1.35
CA THR A 73 9.69 -18.66 0.36
C THR A 73 10.71 -17.75 -0.32
N ARG A 74 10.53 -16.44 -0.23
CA ARG A 74 11.36 -15.40 -0.88
C ARG A 74 11.30 -15.49 -2.41
N GLN A 75 10.16 -15.94 -2.95
CA GLN A 75 9.94 -16.09 -4.38
C GLN A 75 8.64 -15.44 -4.79
N PHE A 76 8.54 -15.09 -6.06
CA PHE A 76 7.27 -14.64 -6.66
C PHE A 76 6.41 -15.84 -6.95
N THR A 77 5.22 -15.86 -6.41
CA THR A 77 4.24 -16.93 -6.57
C THR A 77 2.84 -16.34 -6.70
N ASP A 78 1.88 -17.19 -7.09
CA ASP A 78 0.47 -16.84 -6.99
C ASP A 78 0.09 -16.83 -5.51
N LEU A 79 -0.16 -15.63 -4.97
CA LEU A 79 -0.43 -15.44 -3.55
C LEU A 79 -1.78 -16.04 -3.15
N ARG A 80 -2.75 -16.10 -4.08
CA ARG A 80 -4.04 -16.74 -3.81
C ARG A 80 -3.85 -18.24 -3.58
N GLU A 81 -3.11 -18.90 -4.45
CA GLU A 81 -2.81 -20.33 -4.32
C GLU A 81 -1.97 -20.62 -3.08
N ALA A 82 -1.06 -19.72 -2.73
CA ALA A 82 -0.23 -19.85 -1.54
C ALA A 82 -1.00 -19.58 -0.24
N GLY A 83 -2.25 -19.12 -0.32
CA GLY A 83 -3.06 -18.83 0.85
C GLY A 83 -2.69 -17.54 1.57
N VAL A 84 -1.99 -16.63 0.91
CA VAL A 84 -1.63 -15.32 1.48
C VAL A 84 -2.80 -14.38 1.28
N LEU A 85 -3.71 -14.37 2.25
CA LEU A 85 -4.99 -13.66 2.16
C LEU A 85 -5.19 -12.79 3.39
N ASP A 86 -5.88 -11.67 3.21
CA ASP A 86 -6.30 -10.78 4.28
C ASP A 86 -7.82 -10.63 4.28
N ALA A 87 -8.39 -10.39 5.46
CA ALA A 87 -9.82 -10.08 5.56
C ALA A 87 -10.08 -8.67 5.00
N ALA A 88 -11.00 -8.58 4.04
CA ALA A 88 -11.31 -7.31 3.40
C ALA A 88 -11.81 -6.26 4.39
N SER A 89 -12.63 -6.66 5.36
CA SER A 89 -13.17 -5.76 6.39
C SER A 89 -12.05 -5.18 7.27
N VAL A 90 -11.08 -6.00 7.65
CA VAL A 90 -9.94 -5.56 8.46
C VAL A 90 -9.08 -4.59 7.68
N MET A 91 -8.79 -4.89 6.43
CA MET A 91 -8.00 -4.02 5.56
C MET A 91 -8.67 -2.65 5.38
N LYS A 92 -9.97 -2.62 5.11
CA LYS A 92 -10.73 -1.37 4.98
C LYS A 92 -10.71 -0.56 6.27
N SER A 93 -10.94 -1.20 7.42
CA SER A 93 -10.93 -0.54 8.71
C SER A 93 -9.56 0.04 9.04
N SER A 94 -8.50 -0.71 8.79
CA SER A 94 -7.13 -0.25 9.01
C SER A 94 -6.78 0.96 8.13
N LEU A 95 -7.18 0.92 6.87
CA LEU A 95 -6.94 2.03 5.95
C LEU A 95 -7.70 3.29 6.37
N ARG A 96 -8.99 3.16 6.76
CA ARG A 96 -9.78 4.28 7.26
C ARG A 96 -9.17 4.89 8.51
N ALA A 97 -8.75 4.05 9.47
CA ALA A 97 -8.10 4.51 10.68
C ALA A 97 -6.80 5.25 10.39
N ALA A 98 -5.97 4.73 9.49
CA ALA A 98 -4.71 5.36 9.10
C ALA A 98 -4.94 6.73 8.46
N VAL A 99 -5.92 6.84 7.57
CA VAL A 99 -6.27 8.11 6.91
C VAL A 99 -6.79 9.12 7.93
N SER A 100 -7.64 8.69 8.86
CA SER A 100 -8.18 9.56 9.91
C SER A 100 -7.07 10.11 10.82
N ILE A 101 -6.15 9.24 11.25
CA ILE A 101 -5.03 9.66 12.11
C ILE A 101 -4.12 10.62 11.36
N ALA A 102 -3.77 10.32 10.11
CA ALA A 102 -2.94 11.18 9.28
C ALA A 102 -3.57 12.56 9.09
N THR A 103 -4.88 12.60 8.85
CA THR A 103 -5.63 13.85 8.71
C THR A 103 -5.56 14.67 9.99
N MET A 104 -5.74 14.04 11.15
CA MET A 104 -5.64 14.73 12.45
C MET A 104 -4.25 15.29 12.70
N VAL A 105 -3.21 14.53 12.38
CA VAL A 105 -1.82 14.99 12.54
C VAL A 105 -1.54 16.20 11.66
N ILE A 106 -1.94 16.15 10.40
CA ILE A 106 -1.75 17.25 9.45
C ILE A 106 -2.50 18.51 9.92
N LEU A 107 -3.75 18.38 10.36
CA LEU A 107 -4.53 19.51 10.86
C LEU A 107 -3.90 20.11 12.11
N THR A 108 -3.38 19.29 13.00
CA THR A 108 -2.70 19.76 14.22
C THR A 108 -1.45 20.55 13.87
N GLU A 109 -0.64 20.08 12.94
CA GLU A 109 0.56 20.80 12.50
C GLU A 109 0.22 22.13 11.85
N VAL A 110 -0.83 22.18 11.03
CA VAL A 110 -1.28 23.45 10.42
C VAL A 110 -1.72 24.44 11.47
N LEU A 111 -2.47 24.00 12.49
CA LEU A 111 -2.91 24.87 13.58
C LEU A 111 -1.73 25.41 14.38
N VAL A 112 -0.73 24.58 14.66
CA VAL A 112 0.49 25.02 15.37
C VAL A 112 1.29 25.99 14.54
N ALA A 113 1.39 25.77 13.23
CA ALA A 113 2.14 26.67 12.35
C ALA A 113 1.50 28.06 12.24
N ASP A 114 0.19 28.17 12.41
CA ASP A 114 -0.55 29.44 12.35
C ASP A 114 -0.47 30.25 13.66
N LEU A 115 0.07 29.69 14.72
CA LEU A 115 0.29 30.37 15.97
C LEU A 115 1.58 31.18 15.96
#